data_716d0844ef969f1733cbe4787ce27de1
#
_entry.id   716d0844ef969f1733cbe4787ce27de1
#
_cell.length_a   1.000
_cell.length_b   1.000
_cell.length_c   1.000
_cell.angle_alpha   90.00
_cell.angle_beta   90.00
_cell.angle_gamma   90.00
#
_symmetry.space_group_name_H-M   'P 1'
#
loop_
_entity.id
_entity.type
_entity.pdbx_description
1 polymer ?
#
loop_
_entity_poly.entity_id
_entity_poly.type
_entity_poly.pdbx_seq_one_letter_code
_entity_poly.pdbx_strand_id
1 'polypeptide(L)'
;MVGTECQIDTVTHVTAVNSASEDVIDRIVKTDLVTTAVGPNVLDIIAKTIAKGIAKRFEAGNDAPLNIIACENMVRGTTHLKGEVYKHLDKSLHAKADELVGFVDSAVDRIVPPAEAANDDPLEVTVESFSEWIVDEQQFKGDIPNIAGMEKNQQPNGLCRT
;
A
#
# COMPACT_ATOMS: atom_id res chain seq x y z
N MET A 1 -34.03 11.68 -15.28
CA MET A 1 -32.59 11.88 -15.44
C MET A 1 -32.12 12.59 -14.18
N VAL A 2 -31.48 11.87 -13.26
CA VAL A 2 -30.85 12.47 -12.09
C VAL A 2 -29.52 12.95 -12.58
N GLY A 3 -29.31 14.27 -12.61
CA GLY A 3 -28.01 14.84 -12.96
C GLY A 3 -26.99 14.43 -11.89
N THR A 4 -26.03 13.64 -12.25
CA THR A 4 -24.85 13.36 -11.44
C THR A 4 -24.01 14.62 -11.47
N GLU A 5 -23.98 15.38 -10.36
CA GLU A 5 -22.97 16.41 -10.18
C GLU A 5 -21.62 15.72 -10.12
N CYS A 6 -20.76 15.98 -11.11
CA CYS A 6 -19.39 15.50 -11.13
C CYS A 6 -18.57 16.44 -10.25
N GLN A 7 -18.07 15.93 -9.13
CA GLN A 7 -17.12 16.65 -8.29
C GLN A 7 -15.70 16.36 -8.80
N ILE A 8 -14.90 17.40 -8.95
CA ILE A 8 -13.47 17.27 -9.34
C ILE A 8 -12.62 17.63 -8.14
N ASP A 9 -11.82 16.65 -7.70
CA ASP A 9 -10.84 16.83 -6.66
C ASP A 9 -9.42 16.78 -7.27
N THR A 10 -8.58 17.75 -6.90
CA THR A 10 -7.21 17.81 -7.39
C THR A 10 -6.23 17.40 -6.30
N VAL A 11 -5.46 16.34 -6.54
CA VAL A 11 -4.39 15.89 -5.65
C VAL A 11 -3.08 16.54 -6.10
N THR A 12 -2.43 17.28 -5.20
CA THR A 12 -1.16 17.96 -5.44
C THR A 12 0.00 17.30 -4.69
N HIS A 13 1.23 17.76 -4.93
CA HIS A 13 2.45 17.23 -4.31
C HIS A 13 2.74 15.77 -4.64
N VAL A 14 2.26 15.29 -5.79
CA VAL A 14 2.56 13.96 -6.31
C VAL A 14 3.87 14.00 -7.08
N THR A 15 4.75 13.04 -6.81
CA THR A 15 5.99 12.83 -7.59
C THR A 15 6.05 11.38 -8.05
N ALA A 16 6.49 11.16 -9.29
CA ALA A 16 6.67 9.83 -9.84
C ALA A 16 8.16 9.47 -9.93
N VAL A 17 8.47 8.21 -9.70
CA VAL A 17 9.79 7.62 -9.94
C VAL A 17 9.61 6.31 -10.72
N ASN A 18 10.62 5.97 -11.52
CA ASN A 18 10.59 4.70 -12.23
C ASN A 18 10.74 3.54 -11.24
N SER A 19 9.79 2.59 -11.26
CA SER A 19 9.77 1.44 -10.36
C SER A 19 11.01 0.52 -10.48
N ALA A 20 11.72 0.59 -11.60
CA ALA A 20 12.97 -0.16 -11.83
C ALA A 20 14.23 0.61 -11.37
N SER A 21 14.10 1.85 -10.91
CA SER A 21 15.25 2.66 -10.47
C SER A 21 15.58 2.42 -8.99
N GLU A 22 16.83 2.70 -8.61
CA GLU A 22 17.26 2.69 -7.21
C GLU A 22 16.55 3.77 -6.37
N ASP A 23 15.98 4.81 -7.00
CA ASP A 23 15.24 5.87 -6.32
C ASP A 23 14.04 5.32 -5.51
N VAL A 24 13.39 4.26 -5.99
CA VAL A 24 12.30 3.59 -5.26
C VAL A 24 12.81 3.02 -3.94
N ILE A 25 13.99 2.38 -3.96
CA ILE A 25 14.61 1.81 -2.77
C ILE A 25 14.96 2.93 -1.78
N ASP A 26 15.51 4.04 -2.26
CA ASP A 26 15.84 5.21 -1.43
C ASP A 26 14.59 5.88 -0.83
N ARG A 27 13.44 5.81 -1.53
CA ARG A 27 12.16 6.26 -0.98
C ARG A 27 11.71 5.35 0.17
N ILE A 28 11.80 4.02 0.01
CA ILE A 28 11.44 3.06 1.08
C ILE A 28 12.32 3.25 2.32
N VAL A 29 13.59 3.62 2.16
CA VAL A 29 14.48 3.92 3.29
C VAL A 29 13.97 5.08 4.16
N LYS A 30 13.26 6.04 3.57
CA LYS A 30 12.89 7.31 4.23
C LYS A 30 11.41 7.43 4.59
N THR A 31 10.55 6.57 4.04
CA THR A 31 9.10 6.64 4.27
C THR A 31 8.69 5.85 5.50
N ASP A 32 7.52 6.17 6.06
CA ASP A 32 6.89 5.44 7.18
C ASP A 32 5.74 4.56 6.70
N LEU A 33 5.25 4.80 5.47
CA LEU A 33 4.14 4.05 4.87
C LEU A 33 4.42 3.74 3.40
N VAL A 34 4.17 2.51 3.01
CA VAL A 34 4.16 2.03 1.62
C VAL A 34 2.79 1.42 1.33
N THR A 35 2.14 1.85 0.27
CA THR A 35 0.91 1.21 -0.22
C THR A 35 1.13 0.66 -1.62
N THR A 36 0.45 -0.43 -1.96
CA THR A 36 0.45 -0.99 -3.32
C THR A 36 -0.95 -0.99 -3.90
N ALA A 37 -1.06 -0.75 -5.19
CA ALA A 37 -2.29 -0.85 -5.98
C ALA A 37 -1.90 -1.23 -7.42
N VAL A 38 -1.22 -2.37 -7.57
CA VAL A 38 -0.57 -2.80 -8.83
C VAL A 38 -1.24 -4.01 -9.46
N GLY A 39 -2.21 -4.57 -8.79
CA GLY A 39 -2.86 -5.83 -9.12
C GLY A 39 -2.19 -7.03 -8.45
N PRO A 40 -2.98 -8.05 -8.02
CA PRO A 40 -2.47 -9.17 -7.23
C PRO A 40 -1.30 -9.92 -7.88
N ASN A 41 -1.31 -10.04 -9.21
CA ASN A 41 -0.28 -10.76 -9.97
C ASN A 41 1.09 -10.06 -9.99
N VAL A 42 1.15 -8.78 -9.58
CA VAL A 42 2.37 -7.97 -9.56
C VAL A 42 3.03 -7.96 -8.18
N LEU A 43 2.31 -8.37 -7.14
CA LEU A 43 2.83 -8.39 -5.77
C LEU A 43 4.13 -9.17 -5.63
N ASP A 44 4.21 -10.34 -6.25
CA ASP A 44 5.42 -11.19 -6.22
C ASP A 44 6.63 -10.50 -6.87
N ILE A 45 6.37 -9.67 -7.89
CA ILE A 45 7.42 -8.93 -8.60
C ILE A 45 7.97 -7.79 -7.73
N ILE A 46 7.08 -7.00 -7.14
CA ILE A 46 7.49 -5.85 -6.32
C ILE A 46 8.05 -6.24 -4.95
N ALA A 47 7.72 -7.43 -4.46
CA ALA A 47 8.22 -7.96 -3.20
C ALA A 47 9.75 -7.92 -3.11
N LYS A 48 10.45 -8.17 -4.23
CA LYS A 48 11.89 -8.09 -4.32
C LYS A 48 12.43 -6.68 -4.09
N THR A 49 11.77 -5.68 -4.64
CA THR A 49 12.13 -4.27 -4.47
C THR A 49 11.88 -3.81 -3.04
N ILE A 50 10.75 -4.23 -2.46
CA ILE A 50 10.40 -3.93 -1.07
C ILE A 50 11.41 -4.56 -0.12
N ALA A 51 11.79 -5.84 -0.33
CA ALA A 51 12.81 -6.52 0.48
C ALA A 51 14.15 -5.78 0.45
N LYS A 52 14.59 -5.35 -0.73
CA LYS A 52 15.81 -4.53 -0.86
C LYS A 52 15.70 -3.20 -0.10
N GLY A 53 14.55 -2.53 -0.19
CA GLY A 53 14.28 -1.29 0.53
C GLY A 53 14.35 -1.46 2.04
N ILE A 54 13.76 -2.54 2.58
CA ILE A 54 13.82 -2.88 4.00
C ILE A 54 15.27 -3.16 4.44
N ALA A 55 16.00 -3.97 3.68
CA ALA A 55 17.41 -4.27 3.98
C ALA A 55 18.26 -2.98 4.01
N LYS A 56 18.13 -2.14 2.98
CA LYS A 56 18.86 -0.86 2.89
C LYS A 56 18.47 0.12 4.02
N ARG A 57 17.20 0.12 4.44
CA ARG A 57 16.72 0.90 5.57
C ARG A 57 17.45 0.51 6.86
N PHE A 58 17.59 -0.79 7.13
CA PHE A 58 18.29 -1.30 8.29
C PHE A 58 19.80 -1.05 8.22
N GLU A 59 20.42 -1.19 7.05
CA GLU A 59 21.82 -0.85 6.81
C GLU A 59 22.11 0.64 7.06
N ALA A 60 21.16 1.50 6.71
CA ALA A 60 21.24 2.94 6.96
C ALA A 60 21.00 3.32 8.43
N GLY A 61 20.74 2.36 9.32
CA GLY A 61 20.45 2.62 10.74
C GLY A 61 19.09 3.26 10.99
N ASN A 62 18.15 3.19 10.03
CA ASN A 62 16.81 3.68 10.23
C ASN A 62 15.96 2.58 10.90
N ASP A 63 15.77 2.68 12.19
CA ASP A 63 14.99 1.77 13.02
C ASP A 63 13.56 2.31 13.32
N ALA A 64 13.13 3.37 12.64
CA ALA A 64 11.76 3.84 12.74
C ALA A 64 10.79 2.81 12.11
N PRO A 65 9.56 2.66 12.64
CA PRO A 65 8.57 1.76 12.07
C PRO A 65 8.28 2.05 10.60
N LEU A 66 8.06 0.99 9.83
CA LEU A 66 7.59 1.05 8.45
C LEU A 66 6.32 0.23 8.34
N ASN A 67 5.24 0.79 7.78
CA ASN A 67 4.02 0.04 7.54
C ASN A 67 3.80 -0.15 6.04
N ILE A 68 3.39 -1.36 5.65
CA ILE A 68 3.14 -1.74 4.27
C ILE A 68 1.70 -2.24 4.18
N ILE A 69 0.93 -1.71 3.21
CA ILE A 69 -0.47 -2.04 3.00
C ILE A 69 -0.69 -2.37 1.53
N ALA A 70 -1.10 -3.59 1.23
CA ALA A 70 -1.54 -3.95 -0.11
C ALA A 70 -3.02 -3.59 -0.29
N CYS A 71 -3.27 -2.54 -1.07
CA CYS A 71 -4.61 -2.08 -1.45
C CYS A 71 -5.03 -2.76 -2.76
N GLU A 72 -5.13 -4.08 -2.71
CA GLU A 72 -5.41 -4.92 -3.87
C GLU A 72 -6.78 -5.59 -3.75
N ASN A 73 -7.40 -5.93 -4.87
CA ASN A 73 -8.60 -6.77 -4.87
C ASN A 73 -8.21 -8.24 -4.57
N MET A 74 -7.74 -8.48 -3.35
CA MET A 74 -7.26 -9.77 -2.89
C MET A 74 -7.45 -9.90 -1.38
N VAL A 75 -8.04 -11.02 -0.96
CA VAL A 75 -8.16 -11.33 0.47
C VAL A 75 -6.76 -11.55 1.06
N ARG A 76 -6.43 -10.84 2.14
CA ARG A 76 -5.14 -10.91 2.82
C ARG A 76 -3.94 -10.65 1.89
N GLY A 77 -4.10 -9.68 1.00
CA GLY A 77 -3.06 -9.32 0.02
C GLY A 77 -1.74 -8.92 0.67
N THR A 78 -1.80 -8.21 1.80
CA THR A 78 -0.58 -7.82 2.52
C THR A 78 0.08 -9.00 3.24
N THR A 79 -0.71 -9.93 3.80
CA THR A 79 -0.17 -11.19 4.34
C THR A 79 0.54 -12.00 3.26
N HIS A 80 -0.03 -12.08 2.04
CA HIS A 80 0.64 -12.70 0.90
C HIS A 80 1.94 -11.97 0.54
N LEU A 81 1.88 -10.65 0.39
CA LEU A 81 3.05 -9.82 0.10
C LEU A 81 4.17 -10.00 1.14
N LYS A 82 3.83 -10.07 2.43
CA LYS A 82 4.81 -10.39 3.49
C LYS A 82 5.55 -11.68 3.18
N GLY A 83 4.83 -12.75 2.85
CA GLY A 83 5.42 -14.03 2.50
C GLY A 83 6.41 -13.93 1.33
N GLU A 84 6.06 -13.18 0.29
CA GLU A 84 6.92 -12.97 -0.87
C GLU A 84 8.14 -12.10 -0.54
N VAL A 85 7.97 -11.03 0.24
CA VAL A 85 9.09 -10.17 0.71
C VAL A 85 10.10 -10.99 1.51
N TYR A 86 9.64 -11.86 2.41
CA TYR A 86 10.51 -12.69 3.25
C TYR A 86 11.31 -13.74 2.47
N LYS A 87 10.88 -14.14 1.28
CA LYS A 87 11.69 -14.99 0.39
C LYS A 87 12.93 -14.28 -0.15
N HIS A 88 12.88 -12.95 -0.23
CA HIS A 88 13.95 -12.10 -0.78
C HIS A 88 14.75 -11.36 0.30
N LEU A 89 14.25 -11.30 1.52
CA LEU A 89 14.93 -10.68 2.65
C LEU A 89 15.88 -11.69 3.31
N ASP A 90 17.11 -11.25 3.63
CA ASP A 90 18.05 -12.10 4.35
C ASP A 90 17.45 -12.58 5.69
N LYS A 91 17.63 -13.86 5.99
CA LYS A 91 17.07 -14.48 7.20
C LYS A 91 17.55 -13.82 8.50
N SER A 92 18.75 -13.27 8.51
CA SER A 92 19.30 -12.54 9.67
C SER A 92 18.52 -11.27 9.99
N LEU A 93 17.79 -10.72 9.01
CA LEU A 93 16.98 -9.50 9.15
C LEU A 93 15.52 -9.79 9.52
N HIS A 94 15.06 -11.07 9.48
CA HIS A 94 13.66 -11.41 9.71
C HIS A 94 13.16 -10.97 11.09
N ALA A 95 13.93 -11.24 12.15
CA ALA A 95 13.54 -10.85 13.51
C ALA A 95 13.38 -9.32 13.64
N LYS A 96 14.30 -8.56 13.06
CA LYS A 96 14.23 -7.09 13.05
C LYS A 96 13.05 -6.59 12.20
N ALA A 97 12.76 -7.25 11.08
CA ALA A 97 11.62 -6.92 10.24
C ALA A 97 10.29 -7.25 10.95
N ASP A 98 10.19 -8.34 11.69
CA ASP A 98 8.99 -8.66 12.48
C ASP A 98 8.74 -7.64 13.61
N GLU A 99 9.78 -6.99 14.12
CA GLU A 99 9.68 -5.95 15.14
C GLU A 99 9.28 -4.59 14.55
N LEU A 100 9.90 -4.19 13.44
CA LEU A 100 9.86 -2.81 12.93
C LEU A 100 8.98 -2.62 11.68
N VAL A 101 8.62 -3.69 10.97
CA VAL A 101 7.82 -3.60 9.74
C VAL A 101 6.43 -4.19 9.96
N GLY A 102 5.41 -3.34 9.86
CA GLY A 102 4.02 -3.73 9.86
C GLY A 102 3.58 -4.14 8.45
N PHE A 103 3.07 -5.34 8.31
CA PHE A 103 2.37 -5.78 7.10
C PHE A 103 0.89 -5.83 7.42
N VAL A 104 0.18 -4.78 7.02
CA VAL A 104 -1.18 -4.49 7.47
C VAL A 104 -2.18 -4.92 6.42
N ASP A 105 -2.97 -5.93 6.71
CA ASP A 105 -4.05 -6.35 5.81
C ASP A 105 -5.13 -5.27 5.74
N SER A 106 -5.68 -5.09 4.55
CA SER A 106 -6.72 -4.11 4.29
C SER A 106 -7.81 -4.66 3.37
N ALA A 107 -9.00 -4.06 3.49
CA ALA A 107 -10.06 -4.17 2.52
C ALA A 107 -10.29 -2.80 1.89
N VAL A 108 -10.27 -2.75 0.57
CA VAL A 108 -10.52 -1.54 -0.21
C VAL A 108 -11.73 -1.80 -1.10
N ASP A 109 -12.69 -0.91 -1.04
CA ASP A 109 -13.87 -0.97 -1.91
C ASP A 109 -14.10 0.40 -2.54
N ARG A 110 -13.83 0.49 -3.84
CA ARG A 110 -14.12 1.64 -4.69
C ARG A 110 -14.09 1.22 -6.15
N ILE A 111 -15.14 1.47 -6.87
CA ILE A 111 -15.19 1.20 -8.31
C ILE A 111 -14.42 2.30 -9.04
N VAL A 112 -13.45 1.84 -9.84
CA VAL A 112 -12.71 2.66 -10.81
C VAL A 112 -13.08 2.14 -12.20
N PRO A 113 -13.99 2.81 -12.92
CA PRO A 113 -14.33 2.40 -14.28
C PRO A 113 -13.10 2.39 -15.18
N PRO A 114 -13.06 1.54 -16.23
CA PRO A 114 -12.01 1.63 -17.23
C PRO A 114 -11.94 3.05 -17.80
N ALA A 115 -10.74 3.60 -17.94
CA ALA A 115 -10.56 4.91 -18.54
C ALA A 115 -11.15 4.90 -19.96
N GLU A 116 -12.10 5.78 -20.23
CA GLU A 116 -12.54 6.01 -21.61
C GLU A 116 -11.40 6.71 -22.35
N ALA A 117 -11.15 6.26 -23.57
CA ALA A 117 -10.04 6.75 -24.41
C ALA A 117 -10.16 8.23 -24.84
N ALA A 118 -11.07 8.97 -24.22
CA ALA A 118 -11.44 10.34 -24.59
C ALA A 118 -10.85 11.43 -23.68
N ASN A 119 -10.13 11.07 -22.60
CA ASN A 119 -9.54 12.08 -21.73
C ASN A 119 -8.14 12.44 -22.22
N ASP A 120 -7.93 13.71 -22.52
CA ASP A 120 -6.64 14.25 -22.95
C ASP A 120 -5.61 14.29 -21.80
N ASP A 121 -6.05 14.17 -20.55
CA ASP A 121 -5.18 14.13 -19.36
C ASP A 121 -5.00 12.69 -18.86
N PRO A 122 -3.80 12.10 -18.98
CA PRO A 122 -3.53 10.74 -18.53
C PRO A 122 -3.55 10.59 -17.00
N LEU A 123 -3.62 11.68 -16.25
CA LEU A 123 -3.69 11.69 -14.79
C LEU A 123 -5.13 11.83 -14.27
N GLU A 124 -6.09 12.08 -15.17
CA GLU A 124 -7.49 12.14 -14.78
C GLU A 124 -8.03 10.71 -14.55
N VAL A 125 -8.57 10.49 -13.36
CA VAL A 125 -9.17 9.21 -12.97
C VAL A 125 -10.60 9.45 -12.50
N THR A 126 -11.57 8.82 -13.18
CA THR A 126 -12.97 8.82 -12.75
C THR A 126 -13.18 7.70 -11.76
N VAL A 127 -13.83 8.00 -10.65
CA VAL A 127 -14.16 7.04 -9.59
C VAL A 127 -15.59 7.27 -9.11
N GLU A 128 -16.20 6.24 -8.52
CA GLU A 128 -17.47 6.43 -7.82
C GLU A 128 -17.30 7.28 -6.55
N SER A 129 -18.39 7.87 -6.06
CA SER A 129 -18.39 8.67 -4.83
C SER A 129 -18.17 7.83 -3.57
N PHE A 130 -18.61 6.55 -3.60
CA PHE A 130 -18.36 5.62 -2.50
C PHE A 130 -16.88 5.26 -2.41
N SER A 131 -16.37 5.15 -1.20
CA SER A 131 -15.03 4.61 -0.91
C SER A 131 -15.01 4.03 0.49
N GLU A 132 -14.42 2.86 0.62
CA GLU A 132 -14.15 2.22 1.91
C GLU A 132 -12.71 1.73 1.92
N TRP A 133 -11.97 2.06 2.98
CA TRP A 133 -10.63 1.57 3.21
C TRP A 133 -10.49 1.18 4.68
N ILE A 134 -10.59 -0.12 4.94
CA ILE A 134 -10.53 -0.69 6.28
C ILE A 134 -9.18 -1.39 6.46
N VAL A 135 -8.50 -1.15 7.58
CA VAL A 135 -7.19 -1.72 7.91
C VAL A 135 -7.23 -2.48 9.23
N ASP A 136 -6.45 -3.56 9.33
CA ASP A 136 -6.25 -4.28 10.59
C ASP A 136 -5.28 -3.51 11.50
N GLU A 137 -5.81 -2.80 12.51
CA GLU A 137 -4.99 -1.95 13.36
C GLU A 137 -3.93 -2.71 14.19
N GLN A 138 -4.15 -4.01 14.45
CA GLN A 138 -3.23 -4.81 15.27
C GLN A 138 -1.91 -5.13 14.53
N GLN A 139 -1.90 -5.00 13.22
CA GLN A 139 -0.72 -5.31 12.40
C GLN A 139 0.22 -4.12 12.21
N PHE A 140 -0.18 -2.92 12.63
CA PHE A 140 0.68 -1.74 12.57
C PHE A 140 1.86 -1.83 13.53
N LYS A 141 2.95 -1.20 13.13
CA LYS A 141 4.10 -0.92 13.98
C LYS A 141 4.20 0.57 14.25
N GLY A 142 4.42 0.94 15.52
CA GLY A 142 4.43 2.34 15.93
C GLY A 142 3.05 2.99 15.86
N ASP A 143 3.03 4.29 15.64
CA ASP A 143 1.80 5.07 15.56
C ASP A 143 1.06 4.82 14.24
N ILE A 144 -0.25 4.66 14.34
CA ILE A 144 -1.11 4.50 13.16
C ILE A 144 -1.33 5.88 12.53
N PRO A 145 -0.99 6.05 11.24
CA PRO A 145 -1.16 7.34 10.57
C PRO A 145 -2.64 7.74 10.54
N ASN A 146 -2.89 9.04 10.78
CA ASN A 146 -4.23 9.58 10.64
C ASN A 146 -4.48 10.00 9.18
N ILE A 147 -5.05 9.08 8.40
CA ILE A 147 -5.37 9.30 6.99
C ILE A 147 -6.89 9.41 6.85
N ALA A 148 -7.35 10.47 6.21
CA ALA A 148 -8.78 10.66 5.96
C ALA A 148 -9.34 9.50 5.12
N GLY A 149 -10.45 8.92 5.56
CA GLY A 149 -11.09 7.78 4.89
C GLY A 149 -10.51 6.41 5.23
N MET A 150 -9.44 6.33 6.02
CA MET A 150 -8.93 5.06 6.53
C MET A 150 -9.64 4.69 7.82
N GLU A 151 -10.33 3.56 7.83
CA GLU A 151 -11.03 3.01 8.99
C GLU A 151 -10.23 1.88 9.65
N LYS A 152 -10.24 1.83 10.98
CA LYS A 152 -9.50 0.84 11.76
C LYS A 152 -10.42 -0.28 12.20
N ASN A 153 -10.02 -1.52 11.95
CA ASN A 153 -10.72 -2.71 12.44
C ASN A 153 -9.89 -3.38 13.53
N GLN A 154 -10.52 -3.60 14.69
CA GLN A 154 -9.91 -4.27 15.85
C GLN A 154 -10.13 -5.77 15.88
N GLN A 155 -10.96 -6.33 14.99
CA GLN A 155 -11.27 -7.76 14.98
C GLN A 155 -10.29 -8.52 14.10
N PRO A 156 -9.44 -9.40 14.66
CA PRO A 156 -8.63 -10.30 13.87
C PRO A 156 -9.56 -11.19 13.03
N ASN A 157 -9.40 -11.19 11.72
CA ASN A 157 -10.21 -11.90 10.72
C ASN A 157 -11.53 -11.25 10.26
N GLY A 158 -11.83 -10.00 10.62
CA GLY A 158 -13.07 -9.31 10.25
C GLY A 158 -13.06 -8.57 8.90
N LEU A 159 -12.01 -8.72 8.08
CA LEU A 159 -11.91 -8.07 6.76
C LEU A 159 -12.69 -8.78 5.64
N CYS A 160 -13.34 -9.91 5.93
CA CYS A 160 -14.27 -10.55 4.99
C CYS A 160 -15.70 -10.20 5.38
N ARG A 161 -16.36 -9.31 4.62
CA ARG A 161 -17.82 -9.30 4.55
C ARG A 161 -18.23 -10.44 3.63
N THR A 162 -19.02 -11.38 4.16
CA THR A 162 -19.74 -12.42 3.41
C THR A 162 -20.81 -11.78 2.54
#